data_3a564e4ab81aaebf445c836c9c6343a1
#
_entry.id   3a564e4ab81aaebf445c836c9c6343a1
#
_cell.length_a   1.000
_cell.length_b   1.000
_cell.length_c   1.000
_cell.angle_alpha   90.00
_cell.angle_beta   90.00
_cell.angle_gamma   90.00
#
_symmetry.space_group_name_H-M   'P 1'
#
loop_
_entity.id
_entity.type
_entity.pdbx_description
1 polymer ?
#
loop_
_entity_poly.entity_id
_entity_poly.type
_entity_poly.pdbx_seq_one_letter_code
_entity_poly.pdbx_strand_id
1 'polypeptide(L)'
;KGSEFLDTLRKVKTIVFDKTGTLSTGNLRVTKVEALGDIEKLKRSMYLAECTSNHPFAKAIKNAMDYPFDSSSVNAFAEYPGKGILMQYDEDRLIVGSAAFLKQHGFVNILDTGMDSSVHVARNDIYLGCACFSDEIRSGFNEVIKRLRQTGLKHFAMLSGDRQAKAQQVATLLELDSFKAE
;
A
#
# COMPACT_ATOMS: atom_id res chain seq x y z
N LYS A 1 17.24 -33.58 21.13
CA LYS A 1 16.87 -32.77 19.88
C LYS A 1 16.85 -31.25 20.10
N GLY A 2 16.75 -30.73 21.36
CA GLY A 2 16.70 -29.26 21.61
C GLY A 2 18.08 -28.59 21.68
N SER A 3 19.11 -29.26 22.18
CA SER A 3 20.45 -28.67 22.36
C SER A 3 21.16 -28.41 21.03
N GLU A 4 21.02 -29.27 20.04
CA GLU A 4 21.61 -29.10 18.70
C GLU A 4 21.07 -27.86 17.98
N PHE A 5 19.77 -27.53 18.15
CA PHE A 5 19.17 -26.31 17.62
C PHE A 5 19.76 -25.05 18.26
N LEU A 6 19.97 -25.05 19.57
CA LEU A 6 20.60 -23.94 20.29
C LEU A 6 22.04 -23.70 19.85
N ASP A 7 22.80 -24.78 19.65
CA ASP A 7 24.17 -24.70 19.15
C ASP A 7 24.24 -24.19 17.70
N THR A 8 23.25 -24.54 16.89
CA THR A 8 23.13 -24.00 15.52
C THR A 8 22.77 -22.49 15.53
N LEU A 9 21.83 -22.08 16.38
CA LEU A 9 21.46 -20.67 16.53
C LEU A 9 22.63 -19.79 16.98
N ARG A 10 23.53 -20.32 17.84
CA ARG A 10 24.76 -19.61 18.25
C ARG A 10 25.72 -19.33 17.10
N LYS A 11 25.65 -20.11 16.03
CA LYS A 11 26.53 -19.96 14.85
C LYS A 11 25.94 -19.00 13.81
N VAL A 12 24.68 -18.60 13.95
CA VAL A 12 24.02 -17.64 13.04
C VAL A 12 24.74 -16.30 13.11
N LYS A 13 25.12 -15.76 11.96
CA LYS A 13 25.77 -14.44 11.84
C LYS A 13 24.95 -13.48 10.98
N THR A 14 24.03 -14.01 10.21
CA THR A 14 23.19 -13.25 9.28
C THR A 14 21.72 -13.59 9.52
N ILE A 15 20.87 -12.57 9.55
CA ILE A 15 19.42 -12.71 9.50
C ILE A 15 18.92 -12.07 8.22
N VAL A 16 18.06 -12.77 7.51
CA VAL A 16 17.36 -12.23 6.34
C VAL A 16 15.89 -12.14 6.68
N PHE A 17 15.34 -10.93 6.58
CA PHE A 17 13.93 -10.64 6.83
C PHE A 17 13.15 -10.58 5.53
N ASP A 18 11.99 -11.18 5.50
CA ASP A 18 10.97 -10.80 4.53
C ASP A 18 10.38 -9.44 4.92
N LYS A 19 10.10 -8.58 3.92
CA LYS A 19 9.51 -7.27 4.20
C LYS A 19 8.05 -7.40 4.62
N THR A 20 7.24 -8.03 3.76
CA THR A 20 5.78 -7.98 3.89
C THR A 20 5.28 -8.91 4.98
N GLY A 21 4.56 -8.35 5.97
CA GLY A 21 4.04 -9.09 7.13
C GLY A 21 5.09 -9.41 8.20
N THR A 22 6.39 -9.25 7.93
CA THR A 22 7.48 -9.44 8.90
C THR A 22 8.01 -8.09 9.39
N LEU A 23 8.70 -7.34 8.54
CA LEU A 23 9.18 -5.98 8.84
C LEU A 23 8.02 -4.97 8.85
N SER A 24 7.00 -5.22 8.06
CA SER A 24 5.78 -4.45 7.99
C SER A 24 4.61 -5.18 8.65
N THR A 25 3.53 -4.45 8.90
CA THR A 25 2.32 -4.99 9.53
C THR A 25 1.46 -5.78 8.56
N GLY A 26 1.67 -5.65 7.25
CA GLY A 26 0.77 -6.12 6.20
C GLY A 26 -0.46 -5.22 6.02
N ASN A 27 -0.58 -4.14 6.79
CA ASN A 27 -1.68 -3.19 6.67
C ASN A 27 -1.27 -2.01 5.80
N LEU A 28 -2.03 -1.79 4.74
CA LEU A 28 -1.85 -0.62 3.89
C LEU A 28 -2.33 0.65 4.60
N ARG A 29 -1.61 1.75 4.39
CA ARG A 29 -2.02 3.10 4.77
C ARG A 29 -1.95 4.04 3.57
N VAL A 30 -2.87 5.00 3.52
CA VAL A 30 -2.78 6.14 2.61
C VAL A 30 -1.60 7.02 3.06
N THR A 31 -0.62 7.21 2.19
CA THR A 31 0.59 7.99 2.48
C THR A 31 0.59 9.36 1.82
N LYS A 32 -0.07 9.47 0.68
CA LYS A 32 -0.17 10.71 -0.08
C LYS A 32 -1.47 10.72 -0.87
N VAL A 33 -2.06 11.89 -1.03
CA VAL A 33 -3.19 12.14 -1.92
C VAL A 33 -2.81 13.28 -2.86
N GLU A 34 -2.89 13.05 -4.16
CA GLU A 34 -2.57 14.02 -5.20
C GLU A 34 -3.81 14.29 -6.05
N ALA A 35 -4.29 15.52 -5.99
CA ALA A 35 -5.48 15.97 -6.72
C ALA A 35 -5.10 16.93 -7.85
N LEU A 36 -5.76 16.81 -9.01
CA LEU A 36 -5.66 17.78 -10.12
C LEU A 36 -6.69 18.94 -9.99
N GLY A 37 -7.22 19.15 -8.81
CA GLY A 37 -8.21 20.18 -8.52
C GLY A 37 -8.70 20.04 -7.09
N ASP A 38 -10.01 19.88 -6.92
CA ASP A 38 -10.64 19.75 -5.60
C ASP A 38 -10.27 18.41 -4.93
N ILE A 39 -9.45 18.50 -3.90
CA ILE A 39 -8.98 17.35 -3.12
C ILE A 39 -10.12 16.69 -2.32
N GLU A 40 -11.11 17.46 -1.88
CA GLU A 40 -12.25 16.90 -1.13
C GLU A 40 -13.18 16.11 -2.06
N LYS A 41 -13.37 16.59 -3.29
CA LYS A 41 -14.09 15.86 -4.33
C LYS A 41 -13.40 14.53 -4.66
N LEU A 42 -12.07 14.53 -4.76
CA LEU A 42 -11.27 13.32 -4.98
C LEU A 42 -11.46 12.31 -3.83
N LYS A 43 -11.23 12.75 -2.60
CA LYS A 43 -11.32 11.90 -1.40
C LYS A 43 -12.71 11.29 -1.24
N ARG A 44 -13.74 12.13 -1.39
CA ARG A 44 -15.15 11.70 -1.31
C ARG A 44 -15.46 10.66 -2.39
N SER A 45 -15.08 10.90 -3.65
CA SER A 45 -15.33 9.96 -4.74
C SER A 45 -14.64 8.61 -4.52
N MET A 46 -13.39 8.65 -4.04
CA MET A 46 -12.63 7.44 -3.66
C MET A 46 -13.32 6.67 -2.55
N TYR A 47 -13.70 7.35 -1.46
CA TYR A 47 -14.36 6.75 -0.32
C TYR A 47 -15.68 6.09 -0.72
N LEU A 48 -16.54 6.79 -1.46
CA LEU A 48 -17.85 6.28 -1.90
C LEU A 48 -17.70 4.98 -2.70
N ALA A 49 -16.77 4.92 -3.66
CA ALA A 49 -16.56 3.73 -4.47
C ALA A 49 -16.02 2.55 -3.65
N GLU A 50 -15.20 2.81 -2.65
CA GLU A 50 -14.56 1.78 -1.84
C GLU A 50 -15.38 1.35 -0.62
N CYS A 51 -16.50 2.05 -0.29
CA CYS A 51 -17.35 1.70 0.87
C CYS A 51 -17.86 0.26 0.83
N THR A 52 -18.18 -0.24 -0.35
CA THR A 52 -18.73 -1.59 -0.56
C THR A 52 -17.67 -2.65 -0.80
N SER A 53 -16.41 -2.27 -1.03
CA SER A 53 -15.29 -3.19 -1.27
C SER A 53 -14.65 -3.69 0.04
N ASN A 54 -14.17 -4.94 0.00
CA ASN A 54 -13.37 -5.56 1.07
C ASN A 54 -11.87 -5.60 0.74
N HIS A 55 -11.46 -4.97 -0.35
CA HIS A 55 -10.06 -4.94 -0.76
C HIS A 55 -9.17 -4.24 0.30
N PRO A 56 -7.88 -4.61 0.46
CA PRO A 56 -6.97 -3.93 1.39
C PRO A 56 -6.87 -2.41 1.19
N PHE A 57 -6.97 -1.91 -0.05
CA PHE A 57 -7.04 -0.48 -0.34
C PHE A 57 -8.29 0.17 0.22
N ALA A 58 -9.45 -0.48 0.06
CA ALA A 58 -10.71 0.01 0.62
C ALA A 58 -10.64 0.16 2.15
N LYS A 59 -10.05 -0.83 2.82
CA LYS A 59 -9.83 -0.77 4.27
C LYS A 59 -8.92 0.40 4.65
N ALA A 60 -7.83 0.63 3.92
CA ALA A 60 -6.92 1.74 4.17
C ALA A 60 -7.60 3.10 3.93
N ILE A 61 -8.44 3.22 2.90
CA ILE A 61 -9.21 4.43 2.58
C ILE A 61 -10.23 4.72 3.69
N LYS A 62 -11.02 3.70 4.09
CA LYS A 62 -12.01 3.84 5.18
C LYS A 62 -11.38 4.17 6.53
N ASN A 63 -10.14 3.78 6.77
CA ASN A 63 -9.41 4.17 7.97
C ASN A 63 -8.84 5.60 7.91
N ALA A 64 -8.57 6.12 6.72
CA ALA A 64 -7.94 7.42 6.51
C ALA A 64 -8.95 8.57 6.32
N MET A 65 -10.17 8.25 5.93
CA MET A 65 -11.21 9.24 5.63
C MET A 65 -12.59 8.69 5.95
N ASP A 66 -13.50 9.58 6.29
CA ASP A 66 -14.89 9.25 6.63
C ASP A 66 -15.82 10.27 5.97
N TYR A 67 -16.73 9.77 5.13
CA TYR A 67 -17.73 10.60 4.43
C TYR A 67 -19.11 9.92 4.54
N PRO A 68 -20.20 10.71 4.54
CA PRO A 68 -21.55 10.14 4.48
C PRO A 68 -21.70 9.24 3.25
N PHE A 69 -22.17 8.03 3.46
CA PHE A 69 -22.46 7.04 2.43
C PHE A 69 -23.89 6.55 2.57
N ASP A 70 -24.66 6.71 1.49
CA ASP A 70 -26.01 6.17 1.38
C ASP A 70 -26.04 5.04 0.36
N SER A 71 -26.28 3.84 0.82
CA SER A 71 -26.36 2.66 -0.04
C SER A 71 -27.52 2.70 -1.02
N SER A 72 -28.59 3.48 -0.74
CA SER A 72 -29.72 3.65 -1.65
C SER A 72 -29.39 4.48 -2.89
N SER A 73 -28.32 5.30 -2.82
CA SER A 73 -27.78 6.06 -3.94
C SER A 73 -26.92 5.25 -4.90
N VAL A 74 -26.63 3.99 -4.58
CA VAL A 74 -25.83 3.09 -5.45
C VAL A 74 -26.75 2.46 -6.50
N ASN A 75 -26.74 2.98 -7.71
CA ASN A 75 -27.56 2.49 -8.82
C ASN A 75 -26.91 1.31 -9.56
N ALA A 76 -25.58 1.27 -9.62
CA ALA A 76 -24.80 0.16 -10.18
C ALA A 76 -23.43 0.07 -9.52
N PHE A 77 -22.93 -1.17 -9.35
CA PHE A 77 -21.60 -1.45 -8.78
C PHE A 77 -21.00 -2.67 -9.47
N ALA A 78 -19.76 -2.54 -9.90
CA ALA A 78 -18.97 -3.64 -10.44
C ALA A 78 -17.53 -3.54 -9.95
N GLU A 79 -17.06 -4.58 -9.27
CA GLU A 79 -15.67 -4.71 -8.84
C GLU A 79 -14.93 -5.66 -9.78
N TYR A 80 -13.79 -5.23 -10.29
CA TYR A 80 -12.91 -5.99 -11.19
C TYR A 80 -11.66 -6.38 -10.42
N PRO A 81 -11.52 -7.66 -10.03
CA PRO A 81 -10.40 -8.13 -9.21
C PRO A 81 -9.04 -7.71 -9.78
N GLY A 82 -8.20 -7.09 -8.93
CA GLY A 82 -6.87 -6.60 -9.30
C GLY A 82 -6.84 -5.40 -10.25
N LYS A 83 -7.99 -4.81 -10.60
CA LYS A 83 -8.09 -3.68 -11.53
C LYS A 83 -8.71 -2.45 -10.88
N GLY A 84 -9.95 -2.56 -10.39
CA GLY A 84 -10.68 -1.43 -9.82
C GLY A 84 -12.19 -1.61 -9.79
N ILE A 85 -12.88 -0.51 -9.55
CA ILE A 85 -14.32 -0.42 -9.33
C ILE A 85 -14.95 0.54 -10.32
N LEU A 86 -16.09 0.15 -10.87
CA LEU A 86 -17.04 1.03 -11.54
C LEU A 86 -18.28 1.15 -10.65
N MET A 87 -18.68 2.38 -10.34
CA MET A 87 -19.87 2.65 -9.55
C MET A 87 -20.69 3.76 -10.19
N GLN A 88 -22.00 3.58 -10.21
CA GLN A 88 -22.96 4.65 -10.44
C GLN A 88 -23.58 5.04 -9.10
N TYR A 89 -23.26 6.22 -8.62
CA TYR A 89 -23.75 6.78 -7.35
C TYR A 89 -24.57 8.04 -7.63
N ASP A 90 -25.87 7.94 -7.46
CA ASP A 90 -26.83 8.90 -8.00
C ASP A 90 -26.58 9.17 -9.50
N GLU A 91 -26.33 10.43 -9.88
CA GLU A 91 -26.01 10.82 -11.25
C GLU A 91 -24.53 10.70 -11.59
N ASP A 92 -23.68 10.37 -10.61
CA ASP A 92 -22.22 10.34 -10.77
C ASP A 92 -21.69 8.95 -11.13
N ARG A 93 -20.94 8.88 -12.20
CA ARG A 93 -20.16 7.72 -12.58
C ARG A 93 -18.77 7.80 -11.96
N LEU A 94 -18.45 6.89 -11.06
CA LEU A 94 -17.16 6.78 -10.40
C LEU A 94 -16.34 5.64 -10.99
N ILE A 95 -15.08 5.90 -11.29
CA ILE A 95 -14.11 4.91 -11.74
C ILE A 95 -12.92 5.03 -10.81
N VAL A 96 -12.66 3.94 -10.06
CA VAL A 96 -11.59 3.90 -9.05
C VAL A 96 -10.75 2.65 -9.25
N GLY A 97 -9.43 2.78 -9.34
CA GLY A 97 -8.58 1.62 -9.54
C GLY A 97 -7.17 1.95 -10.01
N SER A 98 -6.51 0.95 -10.61
CA SER A 98 -5.15 1.11 -11.13
C SER A 98 -5.09 2.10 -12.30
N ALA A 99 -3.92 2.71 -12.54
CA ALA A 99 -3.71 3.58 -13.72
C ALA A 99 -4.06 2.86 -15.04
N ALA A 100 -3.73 1.56 -15.14
CA ALA A 100 -4.06 0.76 -16.31
C ALA A 100 -5.58 0.60 -16.49
N PHE A 101 -6.33 0.46 -15.39
CA PHE A 101 -7.78 0.35 -15.41
C PHE A 101 -8.43 1.65 -15.90
N LEU A 102 -7.98 2.81 -15.41
CA LEU A 102 -8.49 4.09 -15.90
C LEU A 102 -8.15 4.31 -17.37
N LYS A 103 -6.95 3.91 -17.83
CA LYS A 103 -6.56 3.98 -19.26
C LYS A 103 -7.51 3.16 -20.14
N GLN A 104 -7.93 1.97 -19.71
CA GLN A 104 -8.93 1.14 -20.42
C GLN A 104 -10.29 1.84 -20.55
N HIS A 105 -10.60 2.78 -19.65
CA HIS A 105 -11.81 3.60 -19.67
C HIS A 105 -11.64 4.98 -20.33
N GLY A 106 -10.54 5.18 -21.08
CA GLY A 106 -10.34 6.35 -21.93
C GLY A 106 -9.55 7.50 -21.30
N PHE A 107 -9.05 7.37 -20.07
CA PHE A 107 -8.22 8.40 -19.43
C PHE A 107 -6.75 8.27 -19.85
N VAL A 108 -6.20 9.33 -20.46
CA VAL A 108 -4.84 9.30 -21.03
C VAL A 108 -3.78 10.00 -20.18
N ASN A 109 -4.13 11.10 -19.51
CA ASN A 109 -3.20 11.91 -18.73
C ASN A 109 -3.29 11.56 -17.24
N ILE A 110 -2.92 10.33 -16.89
CA ILE A 110 -2.95 9.85 -15.52
C ILE A 110 -1.62 10.17 -14.86
N LEU A 111 -1.65 10.69 -13.64
CA LEU A 111 -0.46 11.00 -12.85
C LEU A 111 0.42 9.75 -12.70
N ASP A 112 1.69 9.89 -13.02
CA ASP A 112 2.70 8.90 -12.65
C ASP A 112 3.21 9.25 -11.25
N THR A 113 2.83 8.46 -10.29
CA THR A 113 3.22 8.68 -8.88
C THR A 113 4.61 8.19 -8.56
N GLY A 114 5.24 7.44 -9.45
CA GLY A 114 6.48 6.71 -9.15
C GLY A 114 6.33 5.67 -8.02
N MET A 115 5.09 5.45 -7.52
CA MET A 115 4.77 4.54 -6.43
C MET A 115 4.17 3.24 -6.96
N ASP A 116 4.56 2.11 -6.37
CA ASP A 116 4.08 0.79 -6.81
C ASP A 116 2.60 0.55 -6.48
N SER A 117 2.09 1.24 -5.47
CA SER A 117 0.71 1.08 -5.01
C SER A 117 0.00 2.41 -5.02
N SER A 118 -0.80 2.64 -6.05
CA SER A 118 -1.66 3.81 -6.17
C SER A 118 -3.05 3.43 -6.65
N VAL A 119 -4.05 4.15 -6.15
CA VAL A 119 -5.44 4.07 -6.60
C VAL A 119 -5.80 5.41 -7.20
N HIS A 120 -6.22 5.38 -8.45
CA HIS A 120 -6.59 6.54 -9.25
C HIS A 120 -8.11 6.68 -9.29
N VAL A 121 -8.59 7.91 -9.39
CA VAL A 121 -10.01 8.23 -9.32
C VAL A 121 -10.42 9.12 -10.49
N ALA A 122 -11.49 8.74 -11.14
CA ALA A 122 -12.21 9.59 -12.06
C ALA A 122 -13.69 9.66 -11.65
N ARG A 123 -14.30 10.81 -11.87
CA ARG A 123 -15.74 11.05 -11.67
C ARG A 123 -16.31 11.66 -12.93
N ASN A 124 -17.33 11.04 -13.48
CA ASN A 124 -17.84 11.31 -14.80
C ASN A 124 -16.69 11.18 -15.81
N ASP A 125 -16.45 12.14 -16.67
CA ASP A 125 -15.35 12.08 -17.64
C ASP A 125 -14.10 12.87 -17.19
N ILE A 126 -14.01 13.18 -15.88
CA ILE A 126 -12.92 13.98 -15.30
C ILE A 126 -12.04 13.10 -14.42
N TYR A 127 -10.75 13.01 -14.75
CA TYR A 127 -9.75 12.44 -13.86
C TYR A 127 -9.47 13.41 -12.71
N LEU A 128 -9.62 12.94 -11.47
CA LEU A 128 -9.49 13.77 -10.27
C LEU A 128 -8.10 13.71 -9.63
N GLY A 129 -7.39 12.60 -9.80
CA GLY A 129 -6.11 12.36 -9.14
C GLY A 129 -6.00 10.97 -8.55
N CYS A 130 -5.13 10.80 -7.55
CA CYS A 130 -4.86 9.50 -6.96
C CYS A 130 -4.50 9.56 -5.48
N ALA A 131 -4.57 8.41 -4.82
CA ALA A 131 -3.94 8.17 -3.53
C ALA A 131 -2.84 7.12 -3.66
N CYS A 132 -1.73 7.34 -2.94
CA CYS A 132 -0.62 6.41 -2.82
C CYS A 132 -0.69 5.66 -1.50
N PHE A 133 -0.25 4.41 -1.52
CA PHE A 133 -0.32 3.52 -0.37
C PHE A 133 1.05 2.92 -0.07
N SER A 134 1.31 2.69 1.20
CA SER A 134 2.42 1.86 1.63
C SER A 134 2.01 0.95 2.77
N ASP A 135 2.73 -0.16 2.89
CA ASP A 135 2.65 -1.04 4.03
C ASP A 135 3.38 -0.40 5.21
N GLU A 136 2.77 -0.43 6.38
CA GLU A 136 3.32 0.20 7.57
C GLU A 136 4.45 -0.66 8.16
N ILE A 137 5.64 -0.06 8.30
CA ILE A 137 6.75 -0.70 9.01
C ILE A 137 6.41 -0.79 10.50
N ARG A 138 6.68 -1.94 11.10
CA ARG A 138 6.43 -2.17 12.53
C ARG A 138 7.25 -1.20 13.38
N SER A 139 6.59 -0.53 14.31
CA SER A 139 7.27 0.33 15.29
C SER A 139 8.20 -0.50 16.18
N GLY A 140 9.33 0.08 16.57
CA GLY A 140 10.30 -0.56 17.48
C GLY A 140 11.21 -1.60 16.82
N PHE A 141 11.11 -1.84 15.51
CA PHE A 141 11.96 -2.83 14.84
C PHE A 141 13.45 -2.46 14.90
N ASN A 142 13.79 -1.18 14.85
CA ASN A 142 15.17 -0.70 15.01
C ASN A 142 15.76 -1.09 16.36
N GLU A 143 14.96 -1.06 17.43
CA GLU A 143 15.40 -1.51 18.76
C GLU A 143 15.67 -3.02 18.78
N VAL A 144 14.85 -3.80 18.06
CA VAL A 144 15.07 -5.25 17.92
C VAL A 144 16.40 -5.50 17.20
N ILE A 145 16.68 -4.82 16.08
CA ILE A 145 17.95 -4.95 15.36
C ILE A 145 19.13 -4.58 16.26
N LYS A 146 19.07 -3.47 16.99
CA LYS A 146 20.12 -3.06 17.92
C LYS A 146 20.41 -4.11 18.98
N ARG A 147 19.37 -4.68 19.60
CA ARG A 147 19.50 -5.77 20.59
C ARG A 147 20.12 -7.03 19.95
N LEU A 148 19.69 -7.41 18.77
CA LEU A 148 20.23 -8.55 18.06
C LEU A 148 21.72 -8.35 17.68
N ARG A 149 22.13 -7.13 17.31
CA ARG A 149 23.55 -6.80 17.11
C ARG A 149 24.38 -7.02 18.38
N GLN A 150 23.85 -6.70 19.56
CA GLN A 150 24.51 -6.92 20.85
C GLN A 150 24.70 -8.40 21.17
N THR A 151 23.90 -9.31 20.60
CA THR A 151 24.07 -10.76 20.78
C THR A 151 25.16 -11.36 19.88
N GLY A 152 25.81 -10.56 19.05
CA GLY A 152 26.89 -10.99 18.16
C GLY A 152 26.46 -11.32 16.74
N LEU A 153 25.20 -11.06 16.37
CA LEU A 153 24.73 -11.06 15.00
C LEU A 153 25.34 -9.88 14.23
N LYS A 154 25.89 -10.15 13.05
CA LYS A 154 26.71 -9.18 12.33
C LYS A 154 26.04 -8.61 11.10
N HIS A 155 25.13 -9.35 10.46
CA HIS A 155 24.56 -8.95 9.18
C HIS A 155 23.05 -9.11 9.16
N PHE A 156 22.37 -8.06 8.75
CA PHE A 156 20.91 -7.96 8.66
C PHE A 156 20.53 -7.59 7.24
N ALA A 157 19.80 -8.47 6.57
CA ALA A 157 19.39 -8.29 5.19
C ALA A 157 17.86 -8.32 5.07
N MET A 158 17.35 -7.75 3.99
CA MET A 158 15.92 -7.78 3.64
C MET A 158 15.72 -8.36 2.25
N LEU A 159 14.67 -9.17 2.10
CA LEU A 159 14.11 -9.57 0.80
C LEU A 159 12.77 -8.85 0.62
N SER A 160 12.53 -8.33 -0.57
CA SER A 160 11.29 -7.62 -0.92
C SER A 160 10.95 -7.81 -2.40
N GLY A 161 9.67 -7.98 -2.70
CA GLY A 161 9.12 -7.88 -4.05
C GLY A 161 8.79 -6.44 -4.47
N ASP A 162 9.19 -5.43 -3.69
CA ASP A 162 9.04 -4.03 -4.07
C ASP A 162 10.13 -3.63 -5.06
N ARG A 163 9.91 -2.53 -5.79
CA ARG A 163 10.94 -1.89 -6.61
C ARG A 163 12.15 -1.46 -5.76
N GLN A 164 13.31 -1.49 -6.38
CA GLN A 164 14.60 -1.24 -5.72
C GLN A 164 14.64 0.06 -4.88
N ALA A 165 14.09 1.16 -5.41
CA ALA A 165 14.08 2.45 -4.71
C ALA A 165 13.32 2.39 -3.37
N LYS A 166 12.18 1.69 -3.33
CA LYS A 166 11.37 1.55 -2.11
C LYS A 166 12.02 0.61 -1.11
N ALA A 167 12.57 -0.51 -1.58
CA ALA A 167 13.33 -1.43 -0.74
C ALA A 167 14.54 -0.75 -0.11
N GLN A 168 15.26 0.09 -0.88
CA GLN A 168 16.37 0.90 -0.37
C GLN A 168 15.93 1.84 0.76
N GLN A 169 14.80 2.52 0.61
CA GLN A 169 14.26 3.42 1.65
C GLN A 169 13.99 2.67 2.94
N VAL A 170 13.36 1.48 2.86
CA VAL A 170 13.09 0.64 4.03
C VAL A 170 14.37 0.12 4.67
N ALA A 171 15.33 -0.35 3.86
CA ALA A 171 16.61 -0.82 4.36
C ALA A 171 17.38 0.29 5.09
N THR A 172 17.38 1.50 4.55
CA THR A 172 17.99 2.69 5.18
C THR A 172 17.27 3.05 6.48
N LEU A 173 15.93 3.09 6.48
CA LEU A 173 15.13 3.40 7.66
C LEU A 173 15.38 2.42 8.82
N LEU A 174 15.58 1.15 8.51
CA LEU A 174 15.79 0.07 9.47
C LEU A 174 17.28 -0.22 9.75
N GLU A 175 18.19 0.58 9.21
CA GLU A 175 19.65 0.40 9.38
C GLU A 175 20.12 -1.02 9.01
N LEU A 176 19.55 -1.60 7.93
CA LEU A 176 19.93 -2.91 7.42
C LEU A 176 21.21 -2.84 6.60
N ASP A 177 22.02 -3.90 6.64
CA ASP A 177 23.33 -3.94 5.98
C ASP A 177 23.21 -4.23 4.47
N SER A 178 22.13 -4.91 4.05
CA SER A 178 21.86 -5.20 2.65
C SER A 178 20.38 -5.47 2.39
N PHE A 179 19.98 -5.42 1.13
CA PHE A 179 18.65 -5.83 0.70
C PHE A 179 18.70 -6.40 -0.72
N LYS A 180 17.70 -7.21 -1.05
CA LYS A 180 17.42 -7.66 -2.42
C LYS A 180 15.97 -7.34 -2.75
N ALA A 181 15.75 -6.69 -3.88
CA ALA A 181 14.46 -6.30 -4.43
C ALA A 181 14.28 -6.84 -5.86
N GLU A 182 13.05 -6.81 -6.40
CA GLU A 182 12.79 -7.10 -7.81
C GLU A 182 13.05 -5.90 -8.72
#